data_dca5c852c15eba3258b03d027bec976a
#
_entry.id   dca5c852c15eba3258b03d027bec976a
#
_cell.length_a   1.000
_cell.length_b   1.000
_cell.length_c   1.000
_cell.angle_alpha   90.00
_cell.angle_beta   90.00
_cell.angle_gamma   90.00
#
_symmetry.space_group_name_H-M   'P 1'
#
loop_
_entity.id
_entity.type
_entity.pdbx_description
1 polymer ?
#
loop_
_entity_poly.entity_id
_entity_poly.type
_entity_poly.pdbx_seq_one_letter_code
_entity_poly.pdbx_strand_id
1 'polypeptide(L)'
;MPKAAEPVKPSPKAPARMSKKDPLTREQVKTIDAYWRAANYLSACQLYLLDNPLLREPLKEEHLKRTIVGHWGTCPGQNFIYTHLNRAIVKYDLDMIYLSGPGHGGNAVVA
;
A
#
# COMPACT_ATOMS: atom_id res chain seq x y z
N MET A 1 -22.85 26.87 -14.23
CA MET A 1 -22.38 26.18 -13.02
C MET A 1 -22.44 24.69 -13.28
N PRO A 2 -21.33 23.95 -13.21
CA PRO A 2 -21.35 22.50 -13.38
C PRO A 2 -21.98 21.84 -12.16
N LYS A 3 -22.92 20.92 -12.40
CA LYS A 3 -23.59 20.11 -11.38
C LYS A 3 -22.56 19.25 -10.65
N ALA A 4 -22.55 19.26 -9.34
CA ALA A 4 -21.71 18.39 -8.52
C ALA A 4 -22.02 16.92 -8.83
N ALA A 5 -20.97 16.12 -9.04
CA ALA A 5 -21.11 14.69 -9.28
C ALA A 5 -21.63 14.01 -7.99
N GLU A 6 -22.66 13.20 -8.14
CA GLU A 6 -23.20 12.40 -7.03
C GLU A 6 -22.17 11.35 -6.59
N PRO A 7 -22.05 11.07 -5.29
CA PRO A 7 -21.14 10.04 -4.79
C PRO A 7 -21.58 8.66 -5.27
N VAL A 8 -20.69 7.98 -5.98
CA VAL A 8 -20.86 6.58 -6.42
C VAL A 8 -20.96 5.69 -5.18
N LYS A 9 -22.13 5.10 -4.96
CA LYS A 9 -22.31 4.08 -3.90
C LYS A 9 -21.45 2.86 -4.21
N PRO A 10 -20.62 2.40 -3.26
CA PRO A 10 -19.87 1.16 -3.47
C PRO A 10 -20.85 -0.01 -3.56
N SER A 11 -20.73 -0.77 -4.63
CA SER A 11 -21.44 -2.03 -4.81
C SER A 11 -21.04 -3.03 -3.71
N PRO A 12 -21.96 -3.70 -3.01
CA PRO A 12 -21.63 -4.72 -2.04
C PRO A 12 -21.03 -5.93 -2.76
N LYS A 13 -19.72 -6.10 -2.68
CA LYS A 13 -19.06 -7.34 -3.11
C LYS A 13 -19.48 -8.47 -2.19
N ALA A 14 -20.23 -9.44 -2.74
CA ALA A 14 -20.46 -10.70 -2.04
C ALA A 14 -19.12 -11.34 -1.63
N PRO A 15 -18.97 -11.86 -0.40
CA PRO A 15 -17.74 -12.50 0.02
C PRO A 15 -17.51 -13.74 -0.85
N ALA A 16 -16.41 -13.75 -1.61
CA ALA A 16 -16.01 -14.91 -2.39
C ALA A 16 -15.85 -16.11 -1.44
N ARG A 17 -16.53 -17.22 -1.75
CA ARG A 17 -16.47 -18.46 -0.96
C ARG A 17 -15.10 -19.10 -1.21
N MET A 18 -14.21 -19.03 -0.22
CA MET A 18 -12.89 -19.65 -0.32
C MET A 18 -13.04 -21.18 -0.46
N SER A 19 -12.34 -21.77 -1.43
CA SER A 19 -12.33 -23.20 -1.65
C SER A 19 -11.33 -23.90 -0.70
N LYS A 20 -11.48 -25.22 -0.51
CA LYS A 20 -10.51 -26.03 0.26
C LYS A 20 -9.09 -26.04 -0.37
N LYS A 21 -8.96 -25.55 -1.59
CA LYS A 21 -7.68 -25.46 -2.33
C LYS A 21 -7.02 -24.09 -2.24
N ASP A 22 -7.62 -23.14 -1.52
CA ASP A 22 -7.05 -21.80 -1.38
C ASP A 22 -5.74 -21.86 -0.59
N PRO A 23 -4.64 -21.26 -1.08
CA PRO A 23 -3.32 -21.37 -0.47
C PRO A 23 -3.21 -20.60 0.86
N LEU A 24 -4.18 -19.74 1.15
CA LEU A 24 -4.25 -18.89 2.33
C LEU A 24 -5.60 -19.03 3.02
N THR A 25 -5.60 -18.92 4.34
CA THR A 25 -6.83 -18.79 5.12
C THR A 25 -7.41 -17.38 4.97
N ARG A 26 -8.68 -17.19 5.29
CA ARG A 26 -9.32 -15.86 5.30
C ARG A 26 -8.62 -14.88 6.24
N GLU A 27 -8.17 -15.38 7.40
CA GLU A 27 -7.43 -14.59 8.38
C GLU A 27 -6.10 -14.10 7.79
N GLN A 28 -5.35 -15.01 7.14
CA GLN A 28 -4.10 -14.65 6.47
C GLN A 28 -4.32 -13.61 5.35
N VAL A 29 -5.36 -13.76 4.54
CA VAL A 29 -5.69 -12.77 3.49
C VAL A 29 -5.99 -11.42 4.10
N LYS A 30 -6.77 -11.36 5.19
CA LYS A 30 -7.10 -10.12 5.90
C LYS A 30 -5.86 -9.43 6.46
N THR A 31 -4.96 -10.19 7.06
CA THR A 31 -3.70 -9.67 7.62
C THR A 31 -2.78 -9.14 6.53
N ILE A 32 -2.65 -9.88 5.41
CA ILE A 32 -1.85 -9.48 4.25
C ILE A 32 -2.42 -8.20 3.62
N ASP A 33 -3.74 -8.13 3.45
CA ASP A 33 -4.41 -6.92 2.91
C ASP A 33 -4.17 -5.70 3.82
N ALA A 34 -4.30 -5.87 5.13
CA ALA A 34 -4.07 -4.78 6.09
C ALA A 34 -2.62 -4.29 6.05
N TYR A 35 -1.65 -5.20 5.99
CA TYR A 35 -0.23 -4.85 5.87
C TYR A 35 0.07 -4.13 4.56
N TRP A 36 -0.41 -4.66 3.43
CA TRP A 36 -0.23 -4.05 2.12
C TRP A 36 -0.83 -2.64 2.03
N ARG A 37 -2.02 -2.43 2.58
CA ARG A 37 -2.66 -1.11 2.65
C ARG A 37 -1.87 -0.13 3.51
N ALA A 38 -1.35 -0.57 4.65
CA ALA A 38 -0.50 0.26 5.50
C ALA A 38 0.79 0.65 4.79
N ALA A 39 1.46 -0.30 4.12
CA ALA A 39 2.66 -0.03 3.33
C ALA A 39 2.39 0.96 2.19
N ASN A 40 1.26 0.85 1.50
CA ASN A 40 0.86 1.81 0.46
C ASN A 40 0.62 3.20 1.04
N TYR A 41 -0.01 3.30 2.20
CA TYR A 41 -0.21 4.58 2.88
C TYR A 41 1.12 5.24 3.26
N LEU A 42 2.03 4.49 3.85
CA LEU A 42 3.36 4.98 4.20
C LEU A 42 4.16 5.40 2.96
N SER A 43 4.06 4.66 1.86
CA SER A 43 4.69 5.02 0.58
C SER A 43 4.15 6.34 0.04
N ALA A 44 2.84 6.59 0.14
CA ALA A 44 2.23 7.85 -0.25
C ALA A 44 2.71 9.01 0.66
N CYS A 45 2.78 8.79 1.97
CA CYS A 45 3.32 9.77 2.91
C CYS A 45 4.78 10.10 2.58
N GLN A 46 5.60 9.08 2.35
CA GLN A 46 7.02 9.24 1.99
C GLN A 46 7.18 10.05 0.70
N LEU A 47 6.29 9.88 -0.27
CA LEU A 47 6.36 10.56 -1.56
C LEU A 47 5.88 12.01 -1.49
N TYR A 48 4.80 12.30 -0.79
CA TYR A 48 4.07 13.56 -0.89
C TYR A 48 4.14 14.45 0.34
N LEU A 49 4.36 13.90 1.53
CA LEU A 49 4.24 14.66 2.77
C LEU A 49 5.59 14.98 3.40
N LEU A 50 5.67 16.18 3.98
CA LEU A 50 6.72 16.60 4.91
C LEU A 50 6.33 16.34 6.35
N ASP A 51 5.05 16.50 6.67
CA ASP A 51 4.53 16.41 8.03
C ASP A 51 3.09 15.91 8.03
N ASN A 52 2.54 15.70 9.24
CA ASN A 52 1.15 15.29 9.46
C ASN A 52 0.74 13.95 8.80
N PRO A 53 1.60 12.92 8.77
CA PRO A 53 1.27 11.65 8.10
C PRO A 53 0.11 10.90 8.77
N LEU A 54 -0.19 11.20 10.03
CA LEU A 54 -1.30 10.60 10.77
C LEU A 54 -2.60 11.41 10.69
N LEU A 55 -2.62 12.47 9.88
CA LEU A 55 -3.80 13.34 9.70
C LEU A 55 -4.40 13.81 11.03
N ARG A 56 -3.55 14.21 11.98
CA ARG A 56 -4.00 14.72 13.29
C ARG A 56 -4.74 16.04 13.17
N GLU A 57 -4.51 16.76 12.09
CA GLU A 57 -5.24 17.95 11.66
C GLU A 57 -5.53 17.86 10.15
N PRO A 58 -6.46 18.66 9.60
CA PRO A 58 -6.69 18.71 8.16
C PRO A 58 -5.41 19.04 7.39
N LEU A 59 -5.23 18.44 6.22
CA LEU A 59 -4.07 18.72 5.37
C LEU A 59 -4.03 20.18 4.97
N LYS A 60 -2.82 20.76 5.05
CA LYS A 60 -2.51 22.12 4.63
C LYS A 60 -1.36 22.07 3.62
N GLU A 61 -1.17 23.16 2.87
CA GLU A 61 -0.09 23.28 1.89
C GLU A 61 1.30 23.10 2.52
N GLU A 62 1.51 23.59 3.73
CA GLU A 62 2.76 23.44 4.48
C GLU A 62 3.14 22.00 4.81
N HIS A 63 2.17 21.07 4.83
CA HIS A 63 2.42 19.65 5.05
C HIS A 63 2.92 18.93 3.79
N LEU A 64 2.86 19.58 2.63
CA LEU A 64 3.21 18.96 1.35
C LEU A 64 4.65 19.26 0.98
N LYS A 65 5.31 18.30 0.33
CA LYS A 65 6.62 18.54 -0.27
C LYS A 65 6.50 19.53 -1.42
N ARG A 66 7.41 20.49 -1.49
CA ARG A 66 7.50 21.43 -2.62
C ARG A 66 8.03 20.76 -3.89
N THR A 67 8.95 19.82 -3.72
CA THR A 67 9.50 19.03 -4.82
C THR A 67 9.15 17.57 -4.59
N ILE A 68 8.33 17.02 -5.47
CA ILE A 68 7.91 15.62 -5.41
C ILE A 68 8.82 14.85 -6.35
N VAL A 69 9.62 13.94 -5.77
CA VAL A 69 10.53 13.04 -6.51
C VAL A 69 10.16 11.60 -6.16
N GLY A 70 9.89 10.79 -7.18
CA GLY A 70 9.50 9.41 -7.02
C GLY A 70 8.29 9.08 -7.88
N HIS A 71 7.82 7.84 -7.79
CA HIS A 71 6.77 7.32 -8.65
C HIS A 71 5.78 6.46 -7.87
N TRP A 72 4.55 6.95 -7.74
CA TRP A 72 3.50 6.20 -7.05
C TRP A 72 3.09 4.91 -7.78
N GLY A 73 3.09 4.91 -9.11
CA GLY A 73 2.56 3.84 -9.93
C GLY A 73 3.18 2.46 -9.67
N THR A 74 4.45 2.41 -9.24
CA THR A 74 5.14 1.15 -8.90
C THR A 74 5.00 0.73 -7.45
N CYS A 75 4.62 1.64 -6.55
CA CYS A 75 4.57 1.38 -5.10
C CYS A 75 3.61 0.25 -4.71
N PRO A 76 2.35 0.25 -5.16
CA PRO A 76 1.43 -0.82 -4.80
C PRO A 76 1.89 -2.21 -5.23
N GLY A 77 2.51 -2.31 -6.42
CA GLY A 77 3.06 -3.55 -6.94
C GLY A 77 4.28 -4.03 -6.14
N GLN A 78 5.22 -3.13 -5.83
CA GLN A 78 6.38 -3.46 -5.01
C GLN A 78 5.97 -3.87 -3.60
N ASN A 79 5.06 -3.13 -2.97
CA ASN A 79 4.53 -3.46 -1.64
C ASN A 79 3.80 -4.81 -1.64
N PHE A 80 3.09 -5.14 -2.72
CA PHE A 80 2.44 -6.44 -2.87
C PHE A 80 3.47 -7.58 -2.92
N ILE A 81 4.50 -7.44 -3.74
CA ILE A 81 5.60 -8.42 -3.84
C ILE A 81 6.28 -8.57 -2.49
N TYR A 82 6.66 -7.46 -1.85
CA TYR A 82 7.32 -7.48 -0.55
C TYR A 82 6.48 -8.18 0.52
N THR A 83 5.19 -7.88 0.60
CA THR A 83 4.28 -8.51 1.58
C THR A 83 4.26 -10.03 1.43
N HIS A 84 4.22 -10.53 0.20
CA HIS A 84 4.24 -11.98 -0.06
C HIS A 84 5.60 -12.61 0.18
N LEU A 85 6.69 -11.92 -0.17
CA LEU A 85 8.05 -12.38 0.14
C LEU A 85 8.28 -12.44 1.65
N ASN A 86 7.86 -11.41 2.38
CA ASN A 86 7.98 -11.40 3.84
C ASN A 86 7.24 -12.58 4.49
N ARG A 87 6.07 -12.92 3.98
CA ARG A 87 5.34 -14.12 4.42
C ARG A 87 6.15 -15.41 4.18
N ALA A 88 6.82 -15.51 3.04
CA ALA A 88 7.66 -16.67 2.72
C ALA A 88 8.92 -16.70 3.61
N ILE A 89 9.57 -15.56 3.80
CA ILE A 89 10.73 -15.41 4.69
C ILE A 89 10.40 -15.91 6.10
N VAL A 90 9.33 -15.40 6.68
CA VAL A 90 8.91 -15.78 8.04
C VAL A 90 8.50 -17.24 8.12
N LYS A 91 7.78 -17.75 7.11
CA LYS A 91 7.30 -19.14 7.11
C LYS A 91 8.41 -20.16 7.00
N TYR A 92 9.45 -19.86 6.23
CA TYR A 92 10.51 -20.80 5.89
C TYR A 92 11.87 -20.45 6.50
N ASP A 93 11.91 -19.40 7.34
CA ASP A 93 13.13 -18.89 7.98
C ASP A 93 14.26 -18.63 6.95
N LEU A 94 13.94 -17.78 5.96
CA LEU A 94 14.84 -17.52 4.84
C LEU A 94 15.61 -16.21 5.03
N ASP A 95 16.90 -16.26 4.69
CA ASP A 95 17.70 -15.06 4.45
C ASP A 95 17.54 -14.62 2.99
N MET A 96 16.98 -13.42 2.77
CA MET A 96 16.71 -12.91 1.43
C MET A 96 17.19 -11.47 1.26
N ILE A 97 17.68 -11.16 0.07
CA ILE A 97 17.96 -9.78 -0.36
C ILE A 97 16.93 -9.41 -1.41
N TYR A 98 16.20 -8.33 -1.14
CA TYR A 98 15.24 -7.76 -2.10
C TYR A 98 15.91 -6.66 -2.92
N LEU A 99 15.94 -6.81 -4.23
CA LEU A 99 16.45 -5.82 -5.16
C LEU A 99 15.30 -5.17 -5.92
N SER A 100 15.16 -3.85 -5.75
CA SER A 100 14.18 -3.06 -6.50
C SER A 100 14.85 -2.49 -7.75
N GLY A 101 14.48 -2.97 -8.94
CA GLY A 101 14.99 -2.49 -10.21
C GLY A 101 14.60 -1.03 -10.49
N PRO A 102 13.33 -0.61 -10.35
CA PRO A 102 12.95 0.78 -10.58
C PRO A 102 13.40 1.68 -9.44
N GLY A 103 14.51 2.42 -9.63
CA GLY A 103 15.05 3.35 -8.63
C GLY A 103 14.06 4.43 -8.20
N HIS A 104 13.21 4.92 -9.11
CA HIS A 104 12.15 5.89 -8.83
C HIS A 104 11.02 5.31 -7.95
N GLY A 105 10.96 4.01 -7.77
CA GLY A 105 10.06 3.34 -6.83
C GLY A 105 10.65 3.12 -5.44
N GLY A 106 11.83 3.64 -5.15
CA GLY A 106 12.55 3.48 -3.87
C GLY A 106 11.77 3.95 -2.64
N ASN A 107 10.81 4.87 -2.81
CA ASN A 107 9.93 5.30 -1.72
C ASN A 107 9.08 4.16 -1.14
N ALA A 108 8.77 3.14 -1.91
CA ALA A 108 8.09 1.94 -1.39
C ALA A 108 9.01 1.09 -0.48
N VAL A 109 10.31 1.08 -0.78
CA VAL A 109 11.30 0.31 0.01
C VAL A 109 11.68 1.05 1.30
N VAL A 110 11.64 2.37 1.29
CA VAL A 110 11.98 3.21 2.44
C VAL A 110 10.81 3.32 3.43
N ALA A 111 9.59 3.30 2.93
CA ALA A 111 8.38 3.40 3.75
C ALA A 111 8.09 2.11 4.50
#